data_83dda20da007798dfdef528f0bce2fe6
#
_entry.id   83dda20da007798dfdef528f0bce2fe6
#
_cell.length_a   1.000
_cell.length_b   1.000
_cell.length_c   1.000
_cell.angle_alpha   90.00
_cell.angle_beta   90.00
_cell.angle_gamma   90.00
#
_symmetry.space_group_name_H-M   'P 1'
#
loop_
_entity.id
_entity.type
_entity.pdbx_description
1 polymer ?
#
loop_
_entity_poly.entity_id
_entity_poly.type
_entity_poly.pdbx_seq_one_letter_code
_entity_poly.pdbx_strand_id
1 'polypeptide(L)'
;FRLEDSVKLSEIEKKVEEGALSSFLKPPLYSKKQTALTFGKFDGVHIGHRKIFSTLFAKAEEYGLQSAVLSFTLDKDSFFLRERKESLALPDEHFTRLKNAGFQEVFLYSLTESLARMSPEDFVRSILHEALKVKQLVVGTDCSFGYKGEGDVALLKRLQKKYDFTLTVVEKLYTEGEDGQSVPISSSYIRKLLEE
;
A
#
# COMPACT_ATOMS: atom_id res chain seq x y z
N PHE A 1 -4.54 -2.27 -14.48
CA PHE A 1 -4.84 -0.96 -15.09
C PHE A 1 -3.70 -0.02 -14.72
N ARG A 2 -3.02 0.54 -15.71
CA ARG A 2 -1.98 1.55 -15.56
C ARG A 2 -2.65 2.92 -15.56
N LEU A 3 -2.24 3.80 -14.64
CA LEU A 3 -2.48 5.23 -14.77
C LEU A 3 -1.39 5.80 -15.70
N GLU A 4 -1.62 5.75 -16.98
CA GLU A 4 -0.84 6.47 -17.98
C GLU A 4 -1.68 7.59 -18.59
N ASP A 5 -2.21 8.49 -17.76
CA ASP A 5 -2.74 9.74 -18.30
C ASP A 5 -2.36 10.87 -17.37
N SER A 6 -1.47 11.68 -17.89
CA SER A 6 -0.89 12.86 -17.30
C SER A 6 -1.94 13.86 -16.82
N VAL A 7 -2.37 13.70 -15.56
CA VAL A 7 -2.97 14.82 -14.86
C VAL A 7 -1.83 15.74 -14.45
N LYS A 8 -1.84 16.97 -14.91
CA LYS A 8 -0.79 17.95 -14.60
C LYS A 8 -0.70 18.15 -13.08
N LEU A 9 0.52 18.14 -12.54
CA LEU A 9 0.83 18.28 -11.11
C LEU A 9 0.05 19.45 -10.47
N SER A 10 -0.08 20.57 -11.18
CA SER A 10 -0.82 21.77 -10.76
C SER A 10 -2.33 21.56 -10.52
N GLU A 11 -2.94 20.58 -11.21
CA GLU A 11 -4.37 20.26 -10.99
C GLU A 11 -4.55 19.38 -9.75
N ILE A 12 -3.56 18.54 -9.46
CA ILE A 12 -3.56 17.69 -8.25
C ILE A 12 -3.36 18.56 -7.01
N GLU A 13 -2.37 19.45 -7.04
CA GLU A 13 -2.08 20.37 -5.94
C GLU A 13 -3.29 21.25 -5.60
N LYS A 14 -3.94 21.84 -6.61
CA LYS A 14 -5.12 22.68 -6.43
C LYS A 14 -6.32 21.95 -5.81
N LYS A 15 -6.51 20.66 -6.12
CA LYS A 15 -7.64 19.88 -5.60
C LYS A 15 -7.34 19.16 -4.28
N VAL A 16 -6.06 18.92 -3.95
CA VAL A 16 -5.63 18.56 -2.59
C VAL A 16 -5.99 19.69 -1.63
N GLU A 17 -5.76 20.95 -2.01
CA GLU A 17 -6.16 22.13 -1.24
C GLU A 17 -7.69 22.26 -1.11
N GLU A 18 -8.45 21.86 -2.12
CA GLU A 18 -9.93 21.89 -2.14
C GLU A 18 -10.59 20.67 -1.46
N GLY A 19 -9.83 19.70 -0.94
CA GLY A 19 -10.36 18.48 -0.31
C GLY A 19 -11.05 17.51 -1.27
N ALA A 20 -10.91 17.70 -2.59
CA ALA A 20 -11.63 16.97 -3.62
C ALA A 20 -10.77 15.91 -4.36
N LEU A 21 -9.91 15.18 -3.64
CA LEU A 21 -9.03 14.19 -4.27
C LEU A 21 -9.78 13.06 -4.98
N SER A 22 -10.99 12.73 -4.53
CA SER A 22 -11.86 11.74 -5.17
C SER A 22 -12.14 12.03 -6.66
N SER A 23 -12.08 13.29 -7.07
CA SER A 23 -12.29 13.69 -8.46
C SER A 23 -11.09 13.46 -9.38
N PHE A 24 -9.89 13.17 -8.83
CA PHE A 24 -8.68 12.83 -9.61
C PHE A 24 -8.49 11.35 -9.80
N LEU A 25 -9.08 10.59 -8.92
CA LEU A 25 -9.08 9.15 -9.02
C LEU A 25 -10.07 8.76 -10.11
N LYS A 26 -9.68 9.02 -11.38
CA LYS A 26 -10.43 8.49 -12.52
C LYS A 26 -10.56 6.97 -12.37
N PRO A 27 -11.71 6.37 -12.78
CA PRO A 27 -11.75 4.92 -12.84
C PRO A 27 -10.47 4.42 -13.51
N PRO A 28 -9.68 3.57 -12.87
CA PRO A 28 -10.07 2.39 -12.12
C PRO A 28 -9.81 2.41 -10.60
N LEU A 29 -9.62 3.55 -9.96
CA LEU A 29 -9.23 3.62 -8.55
C LEU A 29 -10.38 3.79 -7.57
N TYR A 30 -11.55 3.72 -8.07
CA TYR A 30 -12.75 3.76 -7.27
C TYR A 30 -13.27 2.34 -7.07
N SER A 31 -13.28 1.84 -5.85
CA SER A 31 -14.01 0.61 -5.57
C SER A 31 -15.50 0.89 -5.49
N LYS A 32 -16.28 0.12 -6.24
CA LYS A 32 -17.75 0.20 -6.18
C LYS A 32 -18.29 -0.40 -4.89
N LYS A 33 -17.56 -1.32 -4.28
CA LYS A 33 -17.92 -2.05 -3.07
C LYS A 33 -17.03 -1.64 -1.89
N GLN A 34 -17.48 -1.97 -0.69
CA GLN A 34 -16.65 -1.87 0.50
C GLN A 34 -15.52 -2.91 0.46
N THR A 35 -14.34 -2.51 0.90
CA THR A 35 -13.12 -3.32 0.78
C THR A 35 -12.51 -3.72 2.11
N ALA A 36 -11.93 -4.93 2.13
CA ALA A 36 -10.84 -5.29 3.01
C ALA A 36 -9.54 -5.02 2.26
N LEU A 37 -8.69 -4.11 2.76
CA LEU A 37 -7.55 -3.60 2.02
C LEU A 37 -6.25 -3.75 2.82
N THR A 38 -5.17 -4.00 2.11
CA THR A 38 -3.81 -3.76 2.57
C THR A 38 -3.09 -2.82 1.60
N PHE A 39 -2.13 -2.05 2.09
CA PHE A 39 -1.31 -1.20 1.25
C PHE A 39 0.18 -1.30 1.59
N GLY A 40 1.02 -1.12 0.59
CA GLY A 40 2.46 -1.20 0.74
C GLY A 40 3.19 -1.37 -0.58
N LYS A 41 4.50 -1.45 -0.55
CA LYS A 41 5.31 -1.71 -1.75
C LYS A 41 5.20 -3.16 -2.22
N PHE A 42 5.07 -4.11 -1.31
CA PHE A 42 4.95 -5.56 -1.56
C PHE A 42 5.97 -6.12 -2.56
N ASP A 43 7.17 -5.57 -2.54
CA ASP A 43 8.24 -5.93 -3.45
C ASP A 43 8.65 -7.40 -3.23
N GLY A 44 8.57 -8.22 -4.30
CA GLY A 44 8.89 -9.64 -4.28
C GLY A 44 7.85 -10.57 -3.66
N VAL A 45 6.77 -10.08 -3.03
CA VAL A 45 5.69 -10.87 -2.40
C VAL A 45 6.24 -12.04 -1.54
N HIS A 46 7.15 -11.73 -0.61
CA HIS A 46 7.77 -12.71 0.27
C HIS A 46 6.80 -13.27 1.33
N ILE A 47 7.23 -14.27 2.11
CA ILE A 47 6.39 -14.98 3.08
C ILE A 47 5.76 -14.05 4.13
N GLY A 48 6.44 -12.97 4.55
CA GLY A 48 5.87 -11.95 5.44
C GLY A 48 4.66 -11.23 4.81
N HIS A 49 4.73 -10.92 3.51
CA HIS A 49 3.59 -10.36 2.78
C HIS A 49 2.44 -11.36 2.69
N ARG A 50 2.73 -12.64 2.44
CA ARG A 50 1.70 -13.68 2.35
C ARG A 50 0.91 -13.84 3.66
N LYS A 51 1.53 -13.63 4.83
CA LYS A 51 0.83 -13.62 6.12
C LYS A 51 -0.17 -12.46 6.21
N ILE A 52 0.20 -11.27 5.75
CA ILE A 52 -0.72 -10.13 5.66
C ILE A 52 -1.88 -10.46 4.71
N PHE A 53 -1.58 -11.02 3.54
CA PHE A 53 -2.58 -11.36 2.53
C PHE A 53 -3.57 -12.43 3.03
N SER A 54 -3.08 -13.51 3.65
CA SER A 54 -3.96 -14.55 4.20
C SER A 54 -4.88 -14.02 5.32
N THR A 55 -4.36 -13.14 6.18
CA THR A 55 -5.17 -12.46 7.20
C THR A 55 -6.24 -11.57 6.56
N LEU A 56 -5.88 -10.84 5.50
CA LEU A 56 -6.82 -9.99 4.77
C LEU A 56 -7.92 -10.82 4.09
N PHE A 57 -7.57 -11.91 3.42
CA PHE A 57 -8.56 -12.77 2.76
C PHE A 57 -9.55 -13.37 3.76
N ALA A 58 -9.07 -13.84 4.91
CA ALA A 58 -9.94 -14.33 5.98
C ALA A 58 -10.91 -13.24 6.48
N LYS A 59 -10.40 -12.00 6.66
CA LYS A 59 -11.24 -10.86 7.06
C LYS A 59 -12.21 -10.41 5.97
N ALA A 60 -11.80 -10.45 4.71
CA ALA A 60 -12.67 -10.15 3.58
C ALA A 60 -13.85 -11.13 3.51
N GLU A 61 -13.59 -12.42 3.69
CA GLU A 61 -14.62 -13.47 3.72
C GLU A 61 -15.53 -13.31 4.94
N GLU A 62 -14.96 -13.13 6.15
CA GLU A 62 -15.70 -12.95 7.41
C GLU A 62 -16.74 -11.82 7.33
N TYR A 63 -16.38 -10.71 6.70
CA TYR A 63 -17.23 -9.50 6.64
C TYR A 63 -17.93 -9.28 5.29
N GLY A 64 -17.80 -10.21 4.34
CA GLY A 64 -18.39 -10.09 3.00
C GLY A 64 -17.85 -8.89 2.20
N LEU A 65 -16.57 -8.53 2.43
CA LEU A 65 -15.90 -7.41 1.79
C LEU A 65 -15.12 -7.87 0.56
N GLN A 66 -14.85 -6.93 -0.36
CA GLN A 66 -14.00 -7.20 -1.50
C GLN A 66 -12.53 -7.13 -1.10
N SER A 67 -11.75 -8.18 -1.37
CA SER A 67 -10.33 -8.19 -1.07
C SER A 67 -9.56 -7.29 -2.06
N ALA A 68 -8.81 -6.33 -1.52
CA ALA A 68 -8.09 -5.33 -2.32
C ALA A 68 -6.66 -5.13 -1.83
N VAL A 69 -5.77 -4.80 -2.74
CA VAL A 69 -4.40 -4.36 -2.46
C VAL A 69 -4.10 -3.05 -3.16
N LEU A 70 -3.55 -2.10 -2.42
CA LEU A 70 -2.98 -0.86 -2.96
C LEU A 70 -1.46 -0.96 -2.90
N SER A 71 -0.80 -0.95 -4.05
CA SER A 71 0.65 -0.98 -4.12
C SER A 71 1.21 0.19 -4.92
N PHE A 72 2.47 0.50 -4.69
CA PHE A 72 3.13 1.67 -5.27
C PHE A 72 4.27 1.24 -6.18
N THR A 73 4.30 1.83 -7.38
CA THR A 73 5.44 1.77 -8.28
C THR A 73 6.21 3.09 -8.24
N LEU A 74 7.47 3.02 -8.60
CA LEU A 74 8.30 4.19 -8.78
C LEU A 74 8.52 4.35 -10.28
N ASP A 75 8.02 5.44 -10.86
CA ASP A 75 8.29 5.77 -12.24
C ASP A 75 9.75 6.16 -12.46
N LYS A 76 10.25 5.92 -13.70
CA LYS A 76 11.63 6.24 -14.09
C LYS A 76 11.98 7.71 -13.91
N ASP A 77 10.97 8.58 -13.95
CA ASP A 77 11.10 10.04 -13.81
C ASP A 77 10.76 10.55 -12.40
N SER A 78 10.50 9.66 -11.43
CA SER A 78 10.12 10.08 -10.09
C SER A 78 11.28 10.74 -9.36
N PHE A 79 11.01 11.84 -8.64
CA PHE A 79 11.95 12.57 -7.80
C PHE A 79 12.73 11.66 -6.83
N PHE A 80 12.16 10.52 -6.46
CA PHE A 80 12.71 9.54 -5.53
C PHE A 80 13.71 8.54 -6.15
N LEU A 81 14.00 8.63 -7.47
CA LEU A 81 14.95 7.76 -8.15
C LEU A 81 16.41 7.94 -7.73
N ARG A 82 16.75 9.07 -7.12
CA ARG A 82 18.15 9.41 -6.79
C ARG A 82 18.73 8.63 -5.60
N GLU A 83 17.91 7.95 -4.79
CA GLU A 83 18.35 7.23 -3.58
C GLU A 83 18.02 5.71 -3.63
N ARG A 84 18.04 5.09 -4.79
CA ARG A 84 17.43 3.76 -4.96
C ARG A 84 18.27 2.55 -4.65
N LYS A 85 17.59 1.65 -3.90
CA LYS A 85 17.79 0.20 -3.98
C LYS A 85 16.95 -0.34 -5.14
N GLU A 86 17.49 -1.27 -5.93
CA GLU A 86 16.78 -1.92 -7.04
C GLU A 86 15.47 -2.59 -6.56
N SER A 87 14.43 -2.54 -7.38
CA SER A 87 13.19 -3.26 -7.11
C SER A 87 13.40 -4.75 -7.38
N LEU A 88 12.81 -5.63 -6.55
CA LEU A 88 12.85 -7.09 -6.73
C LEU A 88 12.01 -7.56 -7.93
N ALA A 89 11.17 -6.69 -8.51
CA ALA A 89 10.31 -7.02 -9.65
C ALA A 89 10.08 -5.82 -10.56
N LEU A 90 9.93 -6.09 -11.86
CA LEU A 90 9.46 -5.10 -12.83
C LEU A 90 7.97 -4.76 -12.54
N PRO A 91 7.47 -3.56 -12.91
CA PRO A 91 6.09 -3.16 -12.63
C PRO A 91 5.02 -4.15 -13.12
N ASP A 92 5.19 -4.72 -14.32
CA ASP A 92 4.27 -5.70 -14.90
C ASP A 92 4.31 -7.04 -14.16
N GLU A 93 5.50 -7.48 -13.77
CA GLU A 93 5.66 -8.67 -12.94
C GLU A 93 5.08 -8.45 -11.54
N HIS A 94 5.26 -7.25 -10.98
CA HIS A 94 4.72 -6.89 -9.69
C HIS A 94 3.19 -6.95 -9.69
N PHE A 95 2.55 -6.33 -10.69
CA PHE A 95 1.09 -6.41 -10.86
C PHE A 95 0.62 -7.87 -11.00
N THR A 96 1.29 -8.65 -11.86
CA THR A 96 0.95 -10.05 -12.09
C THR A 96 1.07 -10.88 -10.82
N ARG A 97 2.11 -10.67 -10.02
CA ARG A 97 2.32 -11.37 -8.73
C ARG A 97 1.21 -11.04 -7.73
N LEU A 98 0.81 -9.77 -7.61
CA LEU A 98 -0.30 -9.37 -6.75
C LEU A 98 -1.63 -9.96 -7.23
N LYS A 99 -1.89 -9.96 -8.54
CA LYS A 99 -3.07 -10.57 -9.12
C LYS A 99 -3.14 -12.08 -8.84
N ASN A 100 -2.02 -12.77 -9.03
CA ASN A 100 -1.89 -14.21 -8.79
C ASN A 100 -1.94 -14.57 -7.28
N ALA A 101 -1.71 -13.61 -6.39
CA ALA A 101 -1.90 -13.81 -4.95
C ALA A 101 -3.37 -13.98 -4.55
N GLY A 102 -4.33 -13.67 -5.43
CA GLY A 102 -5.76 -13.93 -5.23
C GLY A 102 -6.60 -12.71 -4.88
N PHE A 103 -6.07 -11.49 -4.95
CA PHE A 103 -6.85 -10.28 -4.74
C PHE A 103 -7.93 -10.09 -5.81
N GLN A 104 -9.13 -9.71 -5.39
CA GLN A 104 -10.22 -9.35 -6.29
C GLN A 104 -9.95 -8.01 -6.97
N GLU A 105 -9.35 -7.05 -6.25
CA GLU A 105 -8.94 -5.74 -6.77
C GLU A 105 -7.46 -5.48 -6.50
N VAL A 106 -6.72 -5.08 -7.54
CA VAL A 106 -5.32 -4.66 -7.45
C VAL A 106 -5.21 -3.23 -7.96
N PHE A 107 -4.86 -2.33 -7.05
CA PHE A 107 -4.60 -0.92 -7.35
C PHE A 107 -3.10 -0.69 -7.35
N LEU A 108 -2.55 -0.36 -8.51
CA LEU A 108 -1.14 -0.06 -8.67
C LEU A 108 -0.95 1.41 -9.03
N TYR A 109 -0.31 2.14 -8.14
CA TYR A 109 -0.10 3.58 -8.28
C TYR A 109 1.35 3.93 -8.54
N SER A 110 1.55 4.89 -9.43
CA SER A 110 2.83 5.60 -9.46
C SER A 110 2.97 6.50 -8.24
N LEU A 111 4.11 6.39 -7.55
CA LEU A 111 4.42 7.27 -6.43
C LEU A 111 4.85 8.65 -6.95
N THR A 112 3.86 9.48 -7.31
CA THR A 112 4.08 10.87 -7.73
C THR A 112 4.54 11.74 -6.56
N GLU A 113 5.13 12.90 -6.84
CA GLU A 113 5.55 13.84 -5.80
C GLU A 113 4.36 14.31 -4.94
N SER A 114 3.20 14.58 -5.54
CA SER A 114 2.00 14.98 -4.82
C SER A 114 1.51 13.90 -3.85
N LEU A 115 1.50 12.63 -4.29
CA LEU A 115 1.13 11.51 -3.41
C LEU A 115 2.16 11.32 -2.28
N ALA A 116 3.44 11.48 -2.58
CA ALA A 116 4.52 11.38 -1.60
C ALA A 116 4.53 12.52 -0.57
N ARG A 117 4.00 13.70 -0.92
CA ARG A 117 3.83 14.86 -0.03
C ARG A 117 2.49 14.88 0.70
N MET A 118 1.59 13.93 0.41
CA MET A 118 0.28 13.87 1.06
C MET A 118 0.42 13.61 2.55
N SER A 119 -0.31 14.37 3.37
CA SER A 119 -0.34 14.13 4.81
C SER A 119 -0.90 12.72 5.12
N PRO A 120 -0.47 12.08 6.22
CA PRO A 120 -1.01 10.77 6.58
C PRO A 120 -2.54 10.77 6.75
N GLU A 121 -3.11 11.81 7.31
CA GLU A 121 -4.56 11.90 7.48
C GLU A 121 -5.29 12.08 6.16
N ASP A 122 -4.76 12.89 5.23
CA ASP A 122 -5.34 13.03 3.89
C ASP A 122 -5.28 11.73 3.10
N PHE A 123 -4.21 10.96 3.25
CA PHE A 123 -4.10 9.62 2.66
C PHE A 123 -5.23 8.70 3.17
N VAL A 124 -5.47 8.67 4.48
CA VAL A 124 -6.56 7.87 5.06
C VAL A 124 -7.92 8.36 4.58
N ARG A 125 -8.15 9.67 4.61
CA ARG A 125 -9.43 10.27 4.21
C ARG A 125 -9.71 10.03 2.72
N SER A 126 -8.80 10.49 1.86
CA SER A 126 -9.09 10.59 0.43
C SER A 126 -8.88 9.27 -0.30
N ILE A 127 -7.82 8.50 0.06
CA ILE A 127 -7.51 7.25 -0.61
C ILE A 127 -8.27 6.09 0.03
N LEU A 128 -8.08 5.87 1.33
CA LEU A 128 -8.63 4.67 1.96
C LEU A 128 -10.15 4.77 2.15
N HIS A 129 -10.63 5.90 2.69
CA HIS A 129 -12.06 6.06 3.01
C HIS A 129 -12.91 6.42 1.78
N GLU A 130 -12.61 7.54 1.10
CA GLU A 130 -13.45 8.06 0.02
C GLU A 130 -13.34 7.24 -1.26
N ALA A 131 -12.11 6.96 -1.72
CA ALA A 131 -11.89 6.28 -3.00
C ALA A 131 -12.05 4.77 -2.90
N LEU A 132 -11.38 4.13 -1.94
CA LEU A 132 -11.30 2.66 -1.85
C LEU A 132 -12.33 2.06 -0.89
N LYS A 133 -13.13 2.89 -0.19
CA LYS A 133 -14.21 2.47 0.70
C LYS A 133 -13.81 1.40 1.72
N VAL A 134 -12.63 1.58 2.31
CA VAL A 134 -12.04 0.63 3.23
C VAL A 134 -12.89 0.50 4.48
N LYS A 135 -13.32 -0.72 4.80
CA LYS A 135 -14.00 -1.09 6.04
C LYS A 135 -13.13 -1.96 6.94
N GLN A 136 -12.24 -2.74 6.33
CA GLN A 136 -11.25 -3.53 7.04
C GLN A 136 -9.87 -3.21 6.48
N LEU A 137 -8.98 -2.71 7.34
CA LEU A 137 -7.59 -2.42 6.98
C LEU A 137 -6.68 -3.45 7.65
N VAL A 138 -5.79 -4.08 6.88
CA VAL A 138 -4.82 -5.06 7.38
C VAL A 138 -3.42 -4.58 7.03
N VAL A 139 -2.57 -4.36 8.03
CA VAL A 139 -1.20 -3.86 7.83
C VAL A 139 -0.20 -4.59 8.72
N GLY A 140 1.08 -4.54 8.37
CA GLY A 140 2.16 -4.99 9.25
C GLY A 140 2.47 -4.02 10.39
N THR A 141 3.16 -4.48 11.43
CA THR A 141 3.59 -3.64 12.57
C THR A 141 4.53 -2.50 12.19
N ASP A 142 5.23 -2.61 11.07
CA ASP A 142 6.15 -1.59 10.53
C ASP A 142 5.52 -0.71 9.45
N CYS A 143 4.19 -0.70 9.38
CA CYS A 143 3.48 0.14 8.43
C CYS A 143 3.84 1.61 8.62
N SER A 144 4.28 2.25 7.53
CA SER A 144 4.50 3.69 7.46
C SER A 144 3.91 4.25 6.17
N PHE A 145 3.33 5.45 6.21
CA PHE A 145 2.65 6.06 5.08
C PHE A 145 2.57 7.59 5.19
N GLY A 146 2.12 8.22 4.12
CA GLY A 146 2.05 9.68 4.05
C GLY A 146 3.43 10.34 3.91
N TYR A 147 3.45 11.67 4.01
CA TYR A 147 4.66 12.46 3.82
C TYR A 147 5.78 12.00 4.78
N LYS A 148 6.95 11.71 4.22
CA LYS A 148 8.13 11.19 4.95
C LYS A 148 7.87 9.97 5.85
N GLY A 149 6.77 9.23 5.62
CA GLY A 149 6.42 8.09 6.46
C GLY A 149 5.95 8.47 7.88
N GLU A 150 5.44 9.67 8.08
CA GLU A 150 4.97 10.18 9.39
C GLU A 150 3.72 9.45 9.90
N GLY A 151 2.97 8.78 9.01
CA GLY A 151 1.86 7.92 9.38
C GLY A 151 2.33 6.53 9.82
N ASP A 152 1.77 6.04 10.89
CA ASP A 152 2.09 4.76 11.50
C ASP A 152 0.83 4.00 11.98
N VAL A 153 1.03 2.83 12.57
CA VAL A 153 -0.05 2.03 13.16
C VAL A 153 -0.78 2.77 14.28
N ALA A 154 -0.09 3.61 15.07
CA ALA A 154 -0.71 4.36 16.15
C ALA A 154 -1.67 5.43 15.59
N LEU A 155 -1.29 6.11 14.52
CA LEU A 155 -2.17 7.04 13.83
C LEU A 155 -3.39 6.31 13.22
N LEU A 156 -3.20 5.17 12.55
CA LEU A 156 -4.32 4.38 12.03
C LEU A 156 -5.30 3.98 13.12
N LYS A 157 -4.80 3.56 14.30
CA LYS A 157 -5.66 3.26 15.47
C LYS A 157 -6.48 4.46 15.91
N ARG A 158 -5.94 5.68 15.89
CA ARG A 158 -6.69 6.90 16.23
C ARG A 158 -7.75 7.24 15.18
N LEU A 159 -7.44 7.01 13.90
CA LEU A 159 -8.29 7.39 12.79
C LEU A 159 -9.41 6.39 12.46
N GLN A 160 -9.35 5.14 12.94
CA GLN A 160 -10.36 4.09 12.68
C GLN A 160 -11.79 4.59 12.94
N LYS A 161 -12.00 5.22 14.10
CA LYS A 161 -13.33 5.67 14.51
C LYS A 161 -13.82 6.84 13.65
N LYS A 162 -12.90 7.74 13.28
CA LYS A 162 -13.22 8.92 12.47
C LYS A 162 -13.62 8.55 11.04
N TYR A 163 -12.95 7.56 10.45
CA TYR A 163 -13.14 7.14 9.06
C TYR A 163 -13.83 5.78 8.93
N ASP A 164 -14.43 5.29 10.00
CA ASP A 164 -15.29 4.09 10.03
C ASP A 164 -14.68 2.87 9.34
N PHE A 165 -13.49 2.48 9.81
CA PHE A 165 -12.84 1.22 9.43
C PHE A 165 -12.31 0.47 10.65
N THR A 166 -12.14 -0.84 10.52
CA THR A 166 -11.48 -1.69 11.53
C THR A 166 -10.03 -1.95 11.11
N LEU A 167 -9.09 -1.91 12.04
CA LEU A 167 -7.68 -2.16 11.82
C LEU A 167 -7.26 -3.51 12.39
N THR A 168 -6.63 -4.33 11.57
CA THR A 168 -5.91 -5.54 12.00
C THR A 168 -4.42 -5.34 11.74
N VAL A 169 -3.62 -5.52 12.77
CA VAL A 169 -2.16 -5.42 12.70
C VAL A 169 -1.55 -6.81 12.75
N VAL A 170 -0.73 -7.13 11.76
CA VAL A 170 -0.08 -8.44 11.60
C VAL A 170 1.37 -8.34 12.06
N GLU A 171 1.74 -9.18 13.01
CA GLU A 171 3.10 -9.28 13.52
C GLU A 171 4.07 -9.80 12.45
N LYS A 172 5.30 -9.27 12.46
CA LYS A 172 6.38 -9.74 11.58
C LYS A 172 6.64 -11.22 11.76
N LEU A 173 7.04 -11.86 10.68
CA LEU A 173 7.65 -13.20 10.74
C LEU A 173 9.16 -13.05 10.93
N TYR A 174 9.71 -13.95 11.70
CA TYR A 174 11.13 -14.04 11.97
C TYR A 174 11.68 -15.36 11.43
N THR A 175 12.95 -15.37 11.07
CA THR A 175 13.71 -16.55 10.70
C THR A 175 15.01 -16.56 11.50
N GLU A 176 15.68 -17.70 11.58
CA GLU A 176 17.01 -17.81 12.14
C GLU A 176 18.03 -17.27 11.12
N GLY A 177 18.84 -16.31 11.52
CA GLY A 177 19.95 -15.79 10.73
C GLY A 177 21.18 -16.71 10.83
N GLU A 178 22.24 -16.44 10.04
CA GLU A 178 23.48 -17.23 10.01
C GLU A 178 24.20 -17.29 11.36
N ASP A 179 24.02 -16.28 12.18
CA ASP A 179 24.57 -16.17 13.54
C ASP A 179 23.66 -16.78 14.62
N GLY A 180 22.59 -17.48 14.25
CA GLY A 180 21.58 -18.03 15.15
C GLY A 180 20.66 -17.00 15.80
N GLN A 181 20.74 -15.71 15.43
CA GLN A 181 19.84 -14.68 15.92
C GLN A 181 18.54 -14.66 15.14
N SER A 182 17.46 -14.23 15.82
CA SER A 182 16.15 -14.07 15.20
C SER A 182 16.11 -12.80 14.33
N VAL A 183 15.96 -12.94 13.01
CA VAL A 183 15.96 -11.85 12.03
C VAL A 183 14.57 -11.69 11.42
N PRO A 184 14.01 -10.47 11.33
CA PRO A 184 12.72 -10.26 10.70
C PRO A 184 12.80 -10.47 9.19
N ILE A 185 11.88 -11.25 8.64
CA ILE A 185 11.75 -11.45 7.21
C ILE A 185 11.26 -10.15 6.57
N SER A 186 12.11 -9.55 5.73
CA SER A 186 11.83 -8.29 5.03
C SER A 186 12.46 -8.29 3.63
N SER A 187 11.98 -7.41 2.74
CA SER A 187 12.59 -7.25 1.40
C SER A 187 14.06 -6.86 1.48
N SER A 188 14.48 -6.11 2.50
CA SER A 188 15.90 -5.74 2.71
C SER A 188 16.75 -6.95 3.11
N TYR A 189 16.23 -7.82 3.96
CA TYR A 189 16.92 -9.05 4.33
C TYR A 189 17.05 -10.01 3.15
N ILE A 190 15.97 -10.18 2.37
CA ILE A 190 16.00 -11.03 1.17
C ILE A 190 17.00 -10.50 0.13
N ARG A 191 17.05 -9.18 -0.10
CA ARG A 191 18.06 -8.60 -1.02
C ARG A 191 19.49 -8.92 -0.57
N LYS A 192 19.77 -8.74 0.74
CA LYS A 192 21.08 -9.07 1.28
C LYS A 192 21.49 -10.52 0.99
N LEU A 193 20.58 -11.48 1.17
CA LEU A 193 20.82 -12.89 0.87
C LEU A 193 20.99 -13.21 -0.62
N LEU A 194 20.50 -12.36 -1.52
CA LEU A 194 20.66 -12.53 -2.98
C LEU A 194 21.95 -11.88 -3.53
N GLU A 195 22.56 -10.97 -2.76
CA GLU A 195 23.82 -10.30 -3.10
C GLU A 195 25.06 -11.06 -2.60
N GLU A 196 24.90 -12.04 -1.72
CA GLU A 196 25.93 -12.99 -1.23
C GLU A 196 26.02 -14.24 -2.14
#